data_4127ead252c7c2041347211f5d4fd3f3
#
_entry.id   4127ead252c7c2041347211f5d4fd3f3
#
_cell.length_a   1.000
_cell.length_b   1.000
_cell.length_c   1.000
_cell.angle_alpha   90.00
_cell.angle_beta   90.00
_cell.angle_gamma   90.00
#
_symmetry.space_group_name_H-M   'P 1'
#
loop_
_entity.id
_entity.type
_entity.pdbx_description
1 polymer ?
#
loop_
_entity_poly.entity_id
_entity_poly.type
_entity_poly.pdbx_seq_one_letter_code
_entity_poly.pdbx_strand_id
1 'polypeptide(L)'
;MSSKLKKLKDLERILTVTIPLEDYKDKFQSKINNIKGQAKLDGFRKGKVPNDVLEQKYGASIHADVVNDLIQASYPEALKENNLRPASSPTVKLESEDPSKPLVYSATFEIFPDIKPKVSSWTKYETFSINISDEDVNLAIEDICKRYGEWNDVDRESAKDDQVIIDFKGLINGEEFEGNSAADFKLVLGSNSMIPGFEDELIGKSKSEFKINAKFPDDYFKKDLAGSYATFEINLKTVQELTPAKIDKELFTKLEMDIEDETKFKAEILSRMEKEVKTQEKDLTKESIYETLLKINSFSAPKVTIKEQAEMMRKDSLMRIGQQENDATDDLFPLDTFMENAEKRVKLDLLFAELIKHYALAVTQEDLDNFIEEESKKYKDASQFKQWIENQPQQIEQFRMIVLEQKLVDNLKNDLKSKDKVIEFSELANK
;
A
#
# COMPACT_ATOMS: atom_id res chain seq x y z
N MET A 1 21.03 38.13 -8.30
CA MET A 1 20.05 37.46 -7.43
C MET A 1 20.58 37.39 -5.98
N SER A 2 19.73 37.45 -4.98
CA SER A 2 20.09 37.17 -3.59
C SER A 2 19.02 36.31 -2.93
N SER A 3 19.44 35.44 -2.01
CA SER A 3 18.52 34.52 -1.33
C SER A 3 18.66 34.62 0.18
N LYS A 4 17.55 34.46 0.91
CA LYS A 4 17.50 34.50 2.38
C LYS A 4 16.70 33.32 2.90
N LEU A 5 17.37 32.47 3.68
CA LEU A 5 16.76 31.26 4.26
C LEU A 5 16.25 31.57 5.68
N LYS A 6 14.98 31.16 5.92
CA LYS A 6 14.37 31.13 7.26
C LYS A 6 13.98 29.69 7.58
N LYS A 7 14.47 29.18 8.69
CA LYS A 7 14.05 27.89 9.26
C LYS A 7 12.77 28.09 10.06
N LEU A 8 11.78 27.26 9.81
CA LEU A 8 10.54 27.15 10.59
C LEU A 8 10.59 25.95 11.52
N LYS A 9 9.43 25.39 11.86
CA LYS A 9 9.35 24.17 12.68
C LYS A 9 9.79 22.96 11.86
N ASP A 10 10.42 22.03 12.51
CA ASP A 10 10.84 20.75 11.95
C ASP A 10 11.63 20.90 10.64
N LEU A 11 11.09 20.37 9.55
CA LEU A 11 11.72 20.33 8.23
C LEU A 11 11.28 21.49 7.32
N GLU A 12 10.34 22.31 7.75
CA GLU A 12 9.79 23.39 6.94
C GLU A 12 10.78 24.57 6.82
N ARG A 13 10.90 25.08 5.60
CA ARG A 13 11.80 26.20 5.24
C ARG A 13 11.06 27.23 4.42
N ILE A 14 11.43 28.49 4.60
CA ILE A 14 11.05 29.59 3.71
C ILE A 14 12.32 30.12 3.07
N LEU A 15 12.37 30.10 1.76
CA LEU A 15 13.44 30.70 0.97
C LEU A 15 12.88 31.95 0.28
N THR A 16 13.31 33.13 0.74
CA THR A 16 12.96 34.40 0.09
C THR A 16 14.03 34.74 -0.92
N VAL A 17 13.64 34.89 -2.17
CA VAL A 17 14.53 35.23 -3.28
C VAL A 17 14.19 36.60 -3.80
N THR A 18 15.24 37.41 -3.99
CA THR A 18 15.14 38.73 -4.58
C THR A 18 15.87 38.76 -5.91
N ILE A 19 15.15 39.05 -6.96
CA ILE A 19 15.63 39.14 -8.35
C ILE A 19 15.78 40.64 -8.68
N PRO A 20 16.95 41.07 -9.19
CA PRO A 20 17.17 42.46 -9.59
C PRO A 20 16.15 42.96 -10.59
N LEU A 21 15.80 44.22 -10.51
CA LEU A 21 14.85 44.85 -11.44
C LEU A 21 15.36 44.82 -12.89
N GLU A 22 16.67 44.82 -13.09
CA GLU A 22 17.29 44.75 -14.42
C GLU A 22 16.97 43.40 -15.09
N ASP A 23 17.12 42.27 -14.36
CA ASP A 23 16.81 40.92 -14.88
C ASP A 23 15.34 40.81 -15.28
N TYR A 24 14.44 41.42 -14.50
CA TYR A 24 13.02 41.47 -14.83
C TYR A 24 12.77 42.27 -16.13
N LYS A 25 13.33 43.48 -16.21
CA LYS A 25 13.16 44.37 -17.37
C LYS A 25 13.69 43.76 -18.67
N ASP A 26 14.85 43.13 -18.61
CA ASP A 26 15.46 42.44 -19.78
C ASP A 26 14.60 41.28 -20.29
N LYS A 27 14.09 40.46 -19.36
CA LYS A 27 13.17 39.36 -19.69
C LYS A 27 11.85 39.90 -20.25
N PHE A 28 11.27 40.93 -19.65
CA PHE A 28 10.03 41.54 -20.08
C PHE A 28 10.18 42.13 -21.51
N GLN A 29 11.24 42.87 -21.77
CA GLN A 29 11.54 43.43 -23.10
C GLN A 29 11.76 42.35 -24.14
N SER A 30 12.44 41.26 -23.77
CA SER A 30 12.63 40.11 -24.67
C SER A 30 11.29 39.45 -25.02
N LYS A 31 10.38 39.22 -24.07
CA LYS A 31 9.03 38.68 -24.33
C LYS A 31 8.20 39.61 -25.22
N ILE A 32 8.23 40.92 -24.99
CA ILE A 32 7.56 41.92 -25.86
C ILE A 32 8.07 41.81 -27.29
N ASN A 33 9.40 41.76 -27.49
CA ASN A 33 10.01 41.67 -28.83
C ASN A 33 9.59 40.35 -29.54
N ASN A 34 9.49 39.26 -28.81
CA ASN A 34 9.00 37.97 -29.34
C ASN A 34 7.53 38.07 -29.81
N ILE A 35 6.67 38.66 -28.96
CA ILE A 35 5.26 38.84 -29.27
C ILE A 35 5.10 39.80 -30.47
N LYS A 36 5.90 40.86 -30.56
CA LYS A 36 5.88 41.81 -31.64
C LYS A 36 5.99 41.17 -33.02
N GLY A 37 6.84 40.13 -33.13
CA GLY A 37 7.00 39.36 -34.34
C GLY A 37 5.77 38.55 -34.76
N GLN A 38 4.91 38.21 -33.85
CA GLN A 38 3.76 37.30 -34.02
C GLN A 38 2.39 37.98 -33.92
N ALA A 39 2.30 39.09 -33.16
CA ALA A 39 1.05 39.78 -32.89
C ALA A 39 0.36 40.29 -34.15
N LYS A 40 -0.93 39.98 -34.28
CA LYS A 40 -1.85 40.56 -35.23
C LYS A 40 -2.82 41.49 -34.46
N LEU A 41 -2.71 42.78 -34.70
CA LEU A 41 -3.56 43.81 -34.10
C LEU A 41 -4.22 44.63 -35.18
N ASP A 42 -5.51 44.85 -35.06
CA ASP A 42 -6.26 45.69 -36.01
C ASP A 42 -5.64 47.08 -36.07
N GLY A 43 -5.42 47.61 -37.25
CA GLY A 43 -4.77 48.89 -37.47
C GLY A 43 -3.24 48.86 -37.57
N PHE A 44 -2.58 47.68 -37.33
CA PHE A 44 -1.10 47.57 -37.41
C PHE A 44 -0.64 46.42 -38.32
N ARG A 45 0.37 46.69 -39.11
CA ARG A 45 1.05 45.63 -39.88
C ARG A 45 1.83 44.72 -38.93
N LYS A 46 1.81 43.39 -39.16
CA LYS A 46 2.59 42.39 -38.43
C LYS A 46 4.05 42.81 -38.22
N GLY A 47 4.54 42.79 -37.00
CA GLY A 47 5.92 43.20 -36.63
C GLY A 47 6.14 44.71 -36.53
N LYS A 48 5.13 45.57 -36.77
CA LYS A 48 5.25 47.05 -36.71
C LYS A 48 4.36 47.65 -35.59
N VAL A 49 3.86 46.85 -34.69
CA VAL A 49 3.10 47.34 -33.50
C VAL A 49 4.05 48.05 -32.54
N PRO A 50 3.73 49.26 -32.08
CA PRO A 50 4.50 49.94 -31.03
C PRO A 50 4.51 49.15 -29.73
N ASN A 51 5.62 49.22 -28.96
CA ASN A 51 5.76 48.49 -27.73
C ASN A 51 4.69 48.89 -26.72
N ASP A 52 4.38 50.20 -26.58
CA ASP A 52 3.38 50.72 -25.65
C ASP A 52 1.99 50.08 -25.88
N VAL A 53 1.61 49.87 -27.15
CA VAL A 53 0.35 49.20 -27.50
C VAL A 53 0.36 47.72 -27.13
N LEU A 54 1.52 47.07 -27.30
CA LEU A 54 1.71 45.68 -26.90
C LEU A 54 1.66 45.54 -25.34
N GLU A 55 2.31 46.45 -24.65
CA GLU A 55 2.27 46.50 -23.18
C GLU A 55 0.86 46.72 -22.66
N GLN A 56 0.12 47.68 -23.26
CA GLN A 56 -1.26 47.93 -22.86
C GLN A 56 -2.18 46.69 -23.06
N LYS A 57 -1.95 45.93 -24.14
CA LYS A 57 -2.81 44.79 -24.48
C LYS A 57 -2.37 43.47 -23.84
N TYR A 58 -1.08 43.22 -23.76
CA TYR A 58 -0.50 41.95 -23.34
C TYR A 58 0.35 42.08 -22.09
N GLY A 59 0.52 43.25 -21.53
CA GLY A 59 1.44 43.53 -20.43
C GLY A 59 1.19 42.65 -19.19
N ALA A 60 -0.07 42.46 -18.80
CA ALA A 60 -0.42 41.61 -17.68
C ALA A 60 -0.06 40.14 -17.89
N SER A 61 -0.31 39.60 -19.11
CA SER A 61 0.04 38.22 -19.45
C SER A 61 1.57 38.06 -19.53
N ILE A 62 2.26 39.03 -20.16
CA ILE A 62 3.73 39.02 -20.26
C ILE A 62 4.35 39.10 -18.86
N HIS A 63 3.79 39.93 -17.96
CA HIS A 63 4.24 40.02 -16.58
C HIS A 63 4.17 38.67 -15.86
N ALA A 64 3.01 38.03 -15.94
CA ALA A 64 2.81 36.71 -15.33
C ALA A 64 3.81 35.66 -15.89
N ASP A 65 3.98 35.63 -17.21
CA ASP A 65 4.95 34.73 -17.88
C ASP A 65 6.39 35.00 -17.44
N VAL A 66 6.80 36.27 -17.36
CA VAL A 66 8.14 36.68 -16.96
C VAL A 66 8.39 36.33 -15.48
N VAL A 67 7.42 36.58 -14.61
CA VAL A 67 7.51 36.22 -13.20
C VAL A 67 7.69 34.71 -13.03
N ASN A 68 6.88 33.93 -13.75
CA ASN A 68 6.98 32.48 -13.70
C ASN A 68 8.33 31.98 -14.21
N ASP A 69 8.79 32.47 -15.38
CA ASP A 69 10.09 32.12 -15.95
C ASP A 69 11.26 32.45 -15.00
N LEU A 70 11.20 33.61 -14.33
CA LEU A 70 12.22 34.04 -13.37
C LEU A 70 12.23 33.18 -12.13
N ILE A 71 11.05 32.81 -11.59
CA ILE A 71 10.94 31.92 -10.45
C ILE A 71 11.50 30.53 -10.79
N GLN A 72 11.10 29.96 -11.95
CA GLN A 72 11.58 28.65 -12.41
C GLN A 72 13.09 28.61 -12.60
N ALA A 73 13.71 29.70 -13.06
CA ALA A 73 15.14 29.78 -13.23
C ALA A 73 15.89 29.99 -11.91
N SER A 74 15.39 30.89 -11.05
CA SER A 74 16.09 31.33 -9.83
C SER A 74 15.94 30.37 -8.65
N TYR A 75 14.83 29.64 -8.54
CA TYR A 75 14.56 28.74 -7.42
C TYR A 75 15.58 27.60 -7.30
N PRO A 76 15.90 26.83 -8.38
CA PRO A 76 16.92 25.78 -8.31
C PRO A 76 18.32 26.34 -7.96
N GLU A 77 18.67 27.52 -8.45
CA GLU A 77 19.94 28.16 -8.12
C GLU A 77 20.01 28.54 -6.65
N ALA A 78 18.93 29.13 -6.12
CA ALA A 78 18.83 29.51 -4.71
C ALA A 78 18.86 28.28 -3.78
N LEU A 79 18.26 27.15 -4.17
CA LEU A 79 18.37 25.88 -3.44
C LEU A 79 19.81 25.39 -3.39
N LYS A 80 20.51 25.42 -4.54
CA LYS A 80 21.90 24.98 -4.65
C LYS A 80 22.84 25.84 -3.80
N GLU A 81 22.69 27.19 -3.86
CA GLU A 81 23.47 28.11 -3.02
C GLU A 81 23.32 27.85 -1.51
N ASN A 82 22.13 27.44 -1.09
CA ASN A 82 21.83 27.17 0.32
C ASN A 82 22.00 25.67 0.70
N ASN A 83 22.50 24.80 -0.19
CA ASN A 83 22.65 23.36 0.01
C ASN A 83 21.34 22.67 0.50
N LEU A 84 20.20 23.06 -0.07
CA LEU A 84 18.89 22.54 0.32
C LEU A 84 18.44 21.43 -0.64
N ARG A 85 17.85 20.39 -0.06
CA ARG A 85 17.17 19.30 -0.80
C ARG A 85 15.69 19.33 -0.47
N PRO A 86 14.84 19.94 -1.32
CA PRO A 86 13.40 19.97 -1.07
C PRO A 86 12.81 18.55 -1.18
N ALA A 87 11.89 18.25 -0.27
CA ALA A 87 11.13 17.02 -0.26
C ALA A 87 9.82 17.13 -1.06
N SER A 88 9.44 18.35 -1.43
CA SER A 88 8.22 18.64 -2.16
C SER A 88 8.38 19.86 -3.06
N SER A 89 7.45 20.03 -3.99
CA SER A 89 7.31 21.30 -4.72
C SER A 89 7.03 22.45 -3.75
N PRO A 90 7.60 23.64 -3.99
CA PRO A 90 7.38 24.78 -3.10
C PRO A 90 5.99 25.39 -3.28
N THR A 91 5.42 25.87 -2.19
CA THR A 91 4.35 26.87 -2.27
C THR A 91 4.97 28.24 -2.43
N VAL A 92 4.78 28.84 -3.61
CA VAL A 92 5.36 30.16 -3.94
C VAL A 92 4.36 31.26 -3.65
N LYS A 93 4.81 32.29 -2.95
CA LYS A 93 4.07 33.53 -2.70
C LYS A 93 4.87 34.72 -3.17
N LEU A 94 4.28 35.57 -3.99
CA LEU A 94 4.87 36.85 -4.38
C LEU A 94 4.74 37.84 -3.23
N GLU A 95 5.86 38.44 -2.83
CA GLU A 95 5.89 39.46 -1.78
C GLU A 95 5.82 40.89 -2.36
N SER A 96 6.17 41.02 -3.66
CA SER A 96 6.06 42.31 -4.37
C SER A 96 5.70 42.01 -5.83
N GLU A 97 4.59 42.59 -6.30
CA GLU A 97 4.11 42.50 -7.68
C GLU A 97 4.32 43.82 -8.45
N ASP A 98 5.02 44.79 -7.86
CA ASP A 98 5.28 46.11 -8.46
C ASP A 98 6.38 46.00 -9.54
N PRO A 99 6.06 46.15 -10.85
CA PRO A 99 7.04 46.04 -11.91
C PRO A 99 8.16 47.08 -11.88
N SER A 100 8.03 48.10 -11.01
CA SER A 100 9.06 49.16 -10.80
C SER A 100 10.06 48.81 -9.71
N LYS A 101 9.88 47.67 -9.02
CA LYS A 101 10.72 47.22 -7.92
C LYS A 101 11.36 45.86 -8.25
N PRO A 102 12.42 45.44 -7.54
CA PRO A 102 12.92 44.09 -7.62
C PRO A 102 11.81 43.06 -7.37
N LEU A 103 11.79 41.97 -8.13
CA LEU A 103 10.85 40.87 -7.89
C LEU A 103 11.28 40.13 -6.62
N VAL A 104 10.38 40.03 -5.65
CA VAL A 104 10.61 39.29 -4.42
C VAL A 104 9.53 38.24 -4.27
N TYR A 105 9.96 36.99 -4.11
CA TYR A 105 9.06 35.90 -3.79
C TYR A 105 9.55 35.06 -2.62
N SER A 106 8.64 34.42 -1.91
CA SER A 106 8.93 33.45 -0.87
C SER A 106 8.45 32.06 -1.32
N ALA A 107 9.35 31.10 -1.22
CA ALA A 107 9.06 29.68 -1.48
C ALA A 107 9.06 28.92 -0.15
N THR A 108 7.93 28.34 0.22
CA THR A 108 7.77 27.51 1.41
C THR A 108 7.76 26.05 1.00
N PHE A 109 8.62 25.24 1.61
CA PHE A 109 8.76 23.82 1.32
C PHE A 109 9.36 23.07 2.50
N GLU A 110 9.20 21.76 2.53
CA GLU A 110 9.90 20.87 3.46
C GLU A 110 11.19 20.35 2.83
N ILE A 111 12.19 20.10 3.66
CA ILE A 111 13.47 19.48 3.24
C ILE A 111 13.57 18.06 3.78
N PHE A 112 14.37 17.23 3.13
CA PHE A 112 14.77 15.96 3.71
C PHE A 112 15.65 16.19 4.95
N PRO A 113 15.47 15.38 6.01
CA PRO A 113 16.31 15.45 7.20
C PRO A 113 17.75 15.04 6.91
N ASP A 114 18.70 15.61 7.63
CA ASP A 114 20.09 15.13 7.67
C ASP A 114 20.16 13.98 8.70
N ILE A 115 20.14 12.76 8.23
CA ILE A 115 20.11 11.55 9.06
C ILE A 115 21.52 11.02 9.23
N LYS A 116 21.95 10.87 10.48
CA LYS A 116 23.17 10.14 10.85
C LYS A 116 22.75 8.82 11.46
N PRO A 117 22.78 7.72 10.68
CA PRO A 117 22.31 6.44 11.15
C PRO A 117 23.06 5.98 12.41
N LYS A 118 22.30 5.54 13.41
CA LYS A 118 22.85 4.92 14.61
C LYS A 118 22.62 3.44 14.51
N VAL A 119 23.70 2.67 14.53
CA VAL A 119 23.70 1.21 14.66
C VAL A 119 24.65 0.87 15.79
N SER A 120 24.26 0.01 16.70
CA SER A 120 25.07 -0.33 17.86
C SER A 120 24.90 -1.80 18.20
N SER A 121 26.03 -2.47 18.43
CA SER A 121 26.10 -3.88 18.86
C SER A 121 25.44 -4.16 20.23
N TRP A 122 25.05 -3.11 20.96
CA TRP A 122 24.27 -3.23 22.20
C TRP A 122 22.75 -3.26 21.93
N THR A 123 22.32 -2.85 20.72
CA THR A 123 20.91 -2.82 20.33
C THR A 123 20.47 -4.23 19.96
N LYS A 124 19.34 -4.66 20.55
CA LYS A 124 18.80 -6.00 20.32
C LYS A 124 17.59 -5.95 19.40
N TYR A 125 17.52 -6.90 18.48
CA TYR A 125 16.33 -7.23 17.69
C TYR A 125 15.89 -8.65 18.02
N GLU A 126 14.61 -8.97 17.79
CA GLU A 126 14.08 -10.32 17.99
C GLU A 126 14.29 -11.17 16.73
N THR A 127 14.85 -12.35 16.90
CA THR A 127 14.92 -13.40 15.88
C THR A 127 13.81 -14.40 16.19
N PHE A 128 12.93 -14.62 15.23
CA PHE A 128 11.77 -15.49 15.43
C PHE A 128 12.10 -16.92 14.98
N SER A 129 11.63 -17.88 15.77
CA SER A 129 11.58 -19.29 15.46
C SER A 129 10.19 -19.80 15.76
N ILE A 130 9.55 -20.44 14.79
CA ILE A 130 8.17 -20.90 14.88
C ILE A 130 8.18 -22.42 15.02
N ASN A 131 7.60 -22.89 16.10
CA ASN A 131 7.51 -24.32 16.39
C ASN A 131 6.22 -24.90 15.78
N ILE A 132 6.36 -25.91 14.92
CA ILE A 132 5.23 -26.65 14.34
C ILE A 132 5.06 -27.93 15.13
N SER A 133 3.93 -28.12 15.77
CA SER A 133 3.58 -29.33 16.48
C SER A 133 2.95 -30.37 15.55
N ASP A 134 2.94 -31.64 15.99
CA ASP A 134 2.19 -32.69 15.30
C ASP A 134 0.67 -32.39 15.24
N GLU A 135 0.14 -31.66 16.21
CA GLU A 135 -1.25 -31.23 16.23
C GLU A 135 -1.55 -30.22 15.13
N ASP A 136 -0.65 -29.25 14.90
CA ASP A 136 -0.81 -28.27 13.83
C ASP A 136 -0.84 -28.95 12.45
N VAL A 137 0.02 -29.95 12.25
CA VAL A 137 0.05 -30.74 11.00
C VAL A 137 -1.25 -31.53 10.83
N ASN A 138 -1.77 -32.13 11.89
CA ASN A 138 -3.03 -32.88 11.83
C ASN A 138 -4.21 -31.94 11.54
N LEU A 139 -4.27 -30.76 12.16
CA LEU A 139 -5.28 -29.72 11.87
C LEU A 139 -5.23 -29.28 10.41
N ALA A 140 -4.03 -29.04 9.89
CA ALA A 140 -3.86 -28.66 8.48
C ALA A 140 -4.36 -29.78 7.53
N ILE A 141 -4.10 -31.04 7.86
CA ILE A 141 -4.61 -32.19 7.10
C ILE A 141 -6.13 -32.28 7.20
N GLU A 142 -6.71 -32.11 8.39
CA GLU A 142 -8.16 -32.09 8.57
C GLU A 142 -8.83 -31.01 7.74
N ASP A 143 -8.26 -29.80 7.69
CA ASP A 143 -8.77 -28.70 6.88
C ASP A 143 -8.69 -29.00 5.38
N ILE A 144 -7.61 -29.65 4.93
CA ILE A 144 -7.51 -30.15 3.56
C ILE A 144 -8.60 -31.18 3.28
N CYS A 145 -8.78 -32.17 4.16
CA CYS A 145 -9.81 -33.19 4.01
C CYS A 145 -11.23 -32.59 3.99
N LYS A 146 -11.52 -31.60 4.82
CA LYS A 146 -12.79 -30.84 4.82
C LYS A 146 -12.98 -30.11 3.49
N ARG A 147 -11.97 -29.41 3.00
CA ARG A 147 -12.02 -28.60 1.76
C ARG A 147 -12.29 -29.44 0.51
N TYR A 148 -11.76 -30.66 0.47
CA TYR A 148 -11.94 -31.59 -0.64
C TYR A 148 -13.00 -32.65 -0.36
N GLY A 149 -13.75 -32.52 0.74
CA GLY A 149 -14.86 -33.35 1.11
C GLY A 149 -16.09 -33.16 0.24
N GLU A 150 -17.06 -34.03 0.42
CA GLU A 150 -18.32 -34.02 -0.30
C GLU A 150 -19.48 -33.65 0.62
N TRP A 151 -20.38 -32.81 0.11
CA TRP A 151 -21.60 -32.42 0.81
C TRP A 151 -22.71 -33.41 0.43
N ASN A 152 -23.23 -34.12 1.44
CA ASN A 152 -24.27 -35.12 1.27
C ASN A 152 -25.58 -34.66 1.93
N ASP A 153 -26.67 -34.78 1.19
CA ASP A 153 -28.00 -34.44 1.69
C ASP A 153 -28.37 -35.35 2.88
N VAL A 154 -28.85 -34.73 3.94
CA VAL A 154 -29.31 -35.40 5.15
C VAL A 154 -30.75 -35.00 5.48
N ASP A 155 -31.51 -35.93 6.07
CA ASP A 155 -32.89 -35.67 6.46
C ASP A 155 -32.98 -35.58 8.01
N ARG A 156 -32.33 -34.56 8.53
CA ARG A 156 -32.32 -34.20 9.97
C ARG A 156 -32.34 -32.69 10.12
N GLU A 157 -32.49 -32.22 11.36
CA GLU A 157 -32.29 -30.83 11.71
C GLU A 157 -30.85 -30.43 11.44
N SER A 158 -30.68 -29.18 10.99
CA SER A 158 -29.36 -28.58 10.71
C SER A 158 -28.53 -28.45 11.99
N ALA A 159 -27.26 -28.75 11.89
CA ALA A 159 -26.28 -28.60 12.96
C ALA A 159 -25.20 -27.59 12.58
N LYS A 160 -24.39 -27.20 13.52
CA LYS A 160 -23.18 -26.43 13.25
C LYS A 160 -22.28 -27.24 12.30
N ASP A 161 -21.60 -26.53 11.39
CA ASP A 161 -20.74 -27.06 10.34
C ASP A 161 -21.49 -27.78 9.18
N ASP A 162 -22.84 -27.87 9.22
CA ASP A 162 -23.62 -28.28 8.06
C ASP A 162 -23.69 -27.18 7.00
N GLN A 163 -23.79 -27.55 5.73
CA GLN A 163 -24.16 -26.64 4.65
C GLN A 163 -25.68 -26.68 4.47
N VAL A 164 -26.30 -25.51 4.51
CA VAL A 164 -27.72 -25.37 4.18
C VAL A 164 -27.89 -24.71 2.83
N ILE A 165 -28.88 -25.17 2.04
CA ILE A 165 -29.30 -24.50 0.82
C ILE A 165 -30.61 -23.79 1.14
N ILE A 166 -30.60 -22.45 1.06
CA ILE A 166 -31.71 -21.60 1.45
C ILE A 166 -32.09 -20.62 0.36
N ASP A 167 -33.38 -20.27 0.29
CA ASP A 167 -33.78 -19.00 -0.27
C ASP A 167 -34.03 -18.05 0.91
N PHE A 168 -33.62 -16.82 0.79
CA PHE A 168 -33.93 -15.82 1.82
C PHE A 168 -34.35 -14.49 1.23
N LYS A 169 -35.18 -13.75 1.98
CA LYS A 169 -35.58 -12.40 1.69
C LYS A 169 -35.63 -11.58 2.96
N GLY A 170 -34.77 -10.57 3.05
CA GLY A 170 -34.67 -9.65 4.19
C GLY A 170 -35.54 -8.43 4.03
N LEU A 171 -36.16 -7.99 5.11
CA LEU A 171 -36.97 -6.77 5.19
C LEU A 171 -36.57 -5.96 6.42
N ILE A 172 -36.43 -4.65 6.27
CA ILE A 172 -36.22 -3.72 7.39
C ILE A 172 -37.49 -2.89 7.51
N ASN A 173 -38.19 -2.95 8.65
CA ASN A 173 -39.46 -2.29 8.87
C ASN A 173 -40.54 -2.59 7.79
N GLY A 174 -40.44 -3.75 7.13
CA GLY A 174 -41.33 -4.18 6.07
C GLY A 174 -40.94 -3.71 4.67
N GLU A 175 -39.86 -2.98 4.53
CA GLU A 175 -39.34 -2.49 3.23
C GLU A 175 -38.12 -3.32 2.76
N GLU A 176 -38.03 -3.45 1.44
CA GLU A 176 -36.89 -4.16 0.81
C GLU A 176 -35.67 -3.24 0.74
N PHE A 177 -34.47 -3.83 0.79
CA PHE A 177 -33.19 -3.14 0.62
C PHE A 177 -32.33 -3.83 -0.43
N GLU A 178 -31.36 -3.15 -0.97
CA GLU A 178 -30.47 -3.69 -2.01
C GLU A 178 -29.63 -4.86 -1.48
N GLY A 179 -29.73 -6.02 -2.16
CA GLY A 179 -29.03 -7.26 -1.77
C GLY A 179 -29.78 -8.03 -0.68
N ASN A 180 -31.06 -7.75 -0.47
CA ASN A 180 -31.87 -8.35 0.59
C ASN A 180 -32.29 -9.79 0.33
N SER A 181 -32.02 -10.38 -0.85
CA SER A 181 -32.53 -11.72 -1.20
C SER A 181 -31.56 -12.51 -2.06
N ALA A 182 -31.59 -13.82 -1.88
CA ALA A 182 -30.92 -14.77 -2.75
C ALA A 182 -31.74 -16.08 -2.82
N ALA A 183 -31.61 -16.80 -3.93
CA ALA A 183 -32.16 -18.13 -4.12
C ALA A 183 -31.01 -19.15 -4.26
N ASP A 184 -31.28 -20.38 -3.79
CA ASP A 184 -30.32 -21.50 -3.78
C ASP A 184 -28.96 -21.14 -3.14
N PHE A 185 -29.00 -20.26 -2.14
CA PHE A 185 -27.80 -19.81 -1.46
C PHE A 185 -27.25 -20.91 -0.57
N LYS A 186 -25.97 -21.27 -0.78
CA LYS A 186 -25.25 -22.27 0.00
C LYS A 186 -24.55 -21.57 1.17
N LEU A 187 -24.88 -21.96 2.38
CA LEU A 187 -24.36 -21.37 3.60
C LEU A 187 -23.88 -22.48 4.56
N VAL A 188 -22.63 -22.41 4.98
CA VAL A 188 -22.09 -23.28 6.03
C VAL A 188 -22.37 -22.64 7.38
N LEU A 189 -23.08 -23.35 8.24
CA LEU A 189 -23.48 -22.83 9.58
C LEU A 189 -22.28 -22.79 10.52
N GLY A 190 -22.01 -21.61 11.06
CA GLY A 190 -20.84 -21.34 11.90
C GLY A 190 -19.64 -20.78 11.14
N SER A 191 -19.80 -20.51 9.84
CA SER A 191 -18.76 -19.88 9.01
C SER A 191 -18.57 -18.38 9.28
N ASN A 192 -19.52 -17.75 9.94
CA ASN A 192 -19.60 -16.28 10.14
C ASN A 192 -19.61 -15.49 8.81
N SER A 193 -20.11 -16.06 7.73
CA SER A 193 -20.24 -15.41 6.43
C SER A 193 -21.43 -14.48 6.34
N MET A 194 -22.39 -14.63 7.25
CA MET A 194 -23.61 -13.79 7.36
C MET A 194 -23.51 -12.84 8.57
N ILE A 195 -24.46 -11.91 8.64
CA ILE A 195 -24.54 -11.01 9.80
C ILE A 195 -24.73 -11.80 11.12
N PRO A 196 -24.18 -11.31 12.25
CA PRO A 196 -24.25 -12.00 13.53
C PRO A 196 -25.67 -12.43 13.89
N GLY A 197 -25.81 -13.68 14.36
CA GLY A 197 -27.08 -14.28 14.75
C GLY A 197 -27.89 -14.89 13.59
N PHE A 198 -27.57 -14.60 12.33
CA PHE A 198 -28.29 -15.19 11.19
C PHE A 198 -28.06 -16.70 11.11
N GLU A 199 -26.82 -17.15 11.19
CA GLU A 199 -26.48 -18.57 11.11
C GLU A 199 -26.94 -19.34 12.35
N ASP A 200 -26.87 -18.73 13.53
CA ASP A 200 -27.30 -19.33 14.81
C ASP A 200 -28.81 -19.66 14.80
N GLU A 201 -29.64 -18.81 14.22
CA GLU A 201 -31.09 -19.00 14.11
C GLU A 201 -31.46 -20.10 13.11
N LEU A 202 -30.54 -20.52 12.24
CA LEU A 202 -30.72 -21.63 11.30
C LEU A 202 -30.38 -22.98 11.92
N ILE A 203 -29.57 -23.02 12.98
CA ILE A 203 -29.18 -24.26 13.67
C ILE A 203 -30.41 -24.86 14.36
N GLY A 204 -30.62 -26.18 14.21
CA GLY A 204 -31.75 -26.92 14.75
C GLY A 204 -33.05 -26.78 13.95
N LYS A 205 -32.97 -26.24 12.71
CA LYS A 205 -34.13 -26.16 11.82
C LYS A 205 -34.17 -27.30 10.82
N SER A 206 -35.38 -27.77 10.54
CA SER A 206 -35.68 -28.72 9.45
C SER A 206 -36.09 -27.99 8.19
N LYS A 207 -36.15 -28.73 7.06
CA LYS A 207 -36.65 -28.20 5.78
C LYS A 207 -38.05 -27.63 5.94
N SER A 208 -38.16 -26.28 5.89
CA SER A 208 -39.41 -25.54 6.07
C SER A 208 -39.21 -24.06 5.77
N GLU A 209 -40.33 -23.35 5.68
CA GLU A 209 -40.33 -21.88 5.65
C GLU A 209 -40.50 -21.33 7.06
N PHE A 210 -39.66 -20.35 7.43
CA PHE A 210 -39.75 -19.68 8.73
C PHE A 210 -39.14 -18.28 8.63
N LYS A 211 -39.27 -17.52 9.71
CA LYS A 211 -38.68 -16.16 9.80
C LYS A 211 -37.66 -16.12 10.92
N ILE A 212 -36.58 -15.41 10.67
CA ILE A 212 -35.56 -15.11 11.67
C ILE A 212 -35.34 -13.61 11.75
N ASN A 213 -34.82 -13.12 12.89
CA ASN A 213 -34.46 -11.74 13.07
C ASN A 213 -32.96 -11.65 13.34
N ALA A 214 -32.28 -10.78 12.61
CA ALA A 214 -30.87 -10.51 12.82
C ALA A 214 -30.61 -9.01 12.82
N LYS A 215 -29.60 -8.56 13.60
CA LYS A 215 -29.20 -7.17 13.68
C LYS A 215 -27.95 -6.95 12.83
N PHE A 216 -27.98 -5.96 11.96
CA PHE A 216 -26.76 -5.50 11.30
C PHE A 216 -25.78 -4.91 12.32
N PRO A 217 -24.49 -5.20 12.25
CA PRO A 217 -23.47 -4.56 13.08
C PRO A 217 -23.55 -3.02 13.01
N ASP A 218 -23.20 -2.36 14.11
CA ASP A 218 -23.22 -0.90 14.17
C ASP A 218 -22.16 -0.26 13.24
N ASP A 219 -21.11 -1.01 12.90
CA ASP A 219 -20.02 -0.69 11.97
C ASP A 219 -20.19 -1.30 10.59
N TYR A 220 -21.44 -1.71 10.24
CA TYR A 220 -21.71 -2.30 8.93
C TYR A 220 -21.38 -1.32 7.79
N PHE A 221 -20.75 -1.82 6.71
CA PHE A 221 -20.21 -1.01 5.61
C PHE A 221 -21.28 -0.14 4.89
N LYS A 222 -22.56 -0.58 4.82
CA LYS A 222 -23.68 0.25 4.35
C LYS A 222 -24.26 1.01 5.52
N LYS A 223 -23.99 2.31 5.61
CA LYS A 223 -24.43 3.19 6.72
C LYS A 223 -25.94 3.17 6.96
N ASP A 224 -26.71 3.03 5.87
CA ASP A 224 -28.19 2.99 5.92
C ASP A 224 -28.73 1.71 6.59
N LEU A 225 -27.93 0.65 6.64
CA LEU A 225 -28.30 -0.63 7.26
C LEU A 225 -27.67 -0.82 8.65
N ALA A 226 -26.61 -0.09 8.97
CA ALA A 226 -25.87 -0.21 10.22
C ALA A 226 -26.79 -0.07 11.45
N GLY A 227 -26.68 -1.01 12.41
CA GLY A 227 -27.46 -1.04 13.62
C GLY A 227 -28.94 -1.41 13.46
N SER A 228 -29.45 -1.59 12.22
CA SER A 228 -30.85 -1.89 11.94
C SER A 228 -31.17 -3.37 12.20
N TYR A 229 -32.42 -3.63 12.62
CA TYR A 229 -32.95 -4.98 12.73
C TYR A 229 -33.64 -5.35 11.41
N ALA A 230 -33.29 -6.51 10.88
CA ALA A 230 -33.92 -7.08 9.70
C ALA A 230 -34.64 -8.39 10.04
N THR A 231 -35.82 -8.58 9.45
CA THR A 231 -36.52 -9.87 9.47
C THR A 231 -36.27 -10.56 8.15
N PHE A 232 -35.75 -11.76 8.19
CA PHE A 232 -35.49 -12.60 7.01
C PHE A 232 -36.54 -13.70 6.92
N GLU A 233 -37.20 -13.77 5.79
CA GLU A 233 -38.05 -14.90 5.40
C GLU A 233 -37.12 -15.95 4.76
N ILE A 234 -37.07 -17.11 5.36
CA ILE A 234 -36.15 -18.20 4.99
C ILE A 234 -36.99 -19.37 4.47
N ASN A 235 -36.56 -19.92 3.34
CA ASN A 235 -37.01 -21.23 2.88
C ASN A 235 -35.79 -22.18 2.89
N LEU A 236 -35.71 -23.05 3.89
CA LEU A 236 -34.63 -24.02 4.01
C LEU A 236 -34.98 -25.25 3.14
N LYS A 237 -34.27 -25.41 2.02
CA LYS A 237 -34.51 -26.45 1.01
C LYS A 237 -33.82 -27.76 1.35
N THR A 238 -32.55 -27.66 1.77
CA THR A 238 -31.72 -28.85 1.96
C THR A 238 -30.72 -28.60 3.07
N VAL A 239 -30.52 -29.64 3.89
CA VAL A 239 -29.42 -29.69 4.86
C VAL A 239 -28.42 -30.73 4.33
N GLN A 240 -27.15 -30.36 4.32
CA GLN A 240 -26.06 -31.19 3.84
C GLN A 240 -24.97 -31.32 4.91
N GLU A 241 -24.53 -32.53 5.15
CA GLU A 241 -23.42 -32.84 6.05
C GLU A 241 -22.13 -33.02 5.22
N LEU A 242 -21.04 -32.46 5.73
CA LEU A 242 -19.75 -32.66 5.11
C LEU A 242 -19.17 -34.04 5.44
N THR A 243 -18.93 -34.83 4.45
CA THR A 243 -18.08 -36.03 4.59
C THR A 243 -16.67 -35.64 4.17
N PRO A 244 -15.70 -35.51 5.09
CA PRO A 244 -14.32 -35.18 4.75
C PRO A 244 -13.73 -36.19 3.76
N ALA A 245 -12.90 -35.74 2.84
CA ALA A 245 -12.19 -36.62 1.92
C ALA A 245 -11.29 -37.58 2.69
N LYS A 246 -11.21 -38.82 2.20
CA LYS A 246 -10.26 -39.80 2.73
C LYS A 246 -8.86 -39.48 2.24
N ILE A 247 -7.87 -39.79 3.07
CA ILE A 247 -6.45 -39.65 2.70
C ILE A 247 -6.08 -40.85 1.84
N ASP A 248 -6.33 -40.71 0.52
CA ASP A 248 -6.14 -41.78 -0.47
C ASP A 248 -5.64 -41.20 -1.81
N LYS A 249 -5.47 -42.07 -2.80
CA LYS A 249 -4.99 -41.71 -4.14
C LYS A 249 -5.86 -40.67 -4.85
N GLU A 250 -7.15 -40.65 -4.57
CA GLU A 250 -8.06 -39.68 -5.18
C GLU A 250 -7.76 -38.26 -4.65
N LEU A 251 -7.60 -38.11 -3.34
CA LEU A 251 -7.21 -36.84 -2.71
C LEU A 251 -5.83 -36.40 -3.22
N PHE A 252 -4.84 -37.31 -3.29
CA PHE A 252 -3.50 -36.98 -3.77
C PHE A 252 -3.52 -36.50 -5.22
N THR A 253 -4.35 -37.10 -6.06
CA THR A 253 -4.53 -36.67 -7.46
C THR A 253 -5.18 -35.27 -7.54
N LYS A 254 -6.22 -35.03 -6.74
CA LYS A 254 -6.87 -33.70 -6.66
C LYS A 254 -5.90 -32.59 -6.18
N LEU A 255 -4.93 -32.97 -5.36
CA LEU A 255 -3.88 -32.08 -4.86
C LEU A 255 -2.65 -31.96 -5.78
N GLU A 256 -2.67 -32.64 -6.93
CA GLU A 256 -1.53 -32.74 -7.87
C GLU A 256 -0.25 -33.26 -7.19
N MET A 257 -0.40 -34.20 -6.24
CA MET A 257 0.71 -34.80 -5.49
C MET A 257 1.01 -36.21 -5.99
N ASP A 258 2.29 -36.49 -6.27
CA ASP A 258 2.76 -37.82 -6.62
C ASP A 258 3.16 -38.59 -5.34
N ILE A 259 2.17 -38.99 -4.57
CA ILE A 259 2.29 -39.62 -3.24
C ILE A 259 1.54 -40.95 -3.23
N GLU A 260 2.08 -41.93 -2.49
CA GLU A 260 1.57 -43.29 -2.48
C GLU A 260 0.82 -43.65 -1.19
N ASP A 261 1.15 -43.01 -0.08
CA ASP A 261 0.64 -43.34 1.25
C ASP A 261 0.49 -42.10 2.18
N GLU A 262 -0.29 -42.31 3.25
CA GLU A 262 -0.59 -41.27 4.26
C GLU A 262 0.64 -40.75 4.96
N THR A 263 1.66 -41.59 5.20
CA THR A 263 2.89 -41.16 5.90
C THR A 263 3.67 -40.16 5.06
N LYS A 264 3.77 -40.43 3.74
CA LYS A 264 4.40 -39.47 2.80
C LYS A 264 3.57 -38.21 2.65
N PHE A 265 2.23 -38.33 2.68
CA PHE A 265 1.35 -37.17 2.66
C PHE A 265 1.58 -36.25 3.85
N LYS A 266 1.60 -36.80 5.08
CA LYS A 266 1.89 -36.04 6.29
C LYS A 266 3.26 -35.37 6.22
N ALA A 267 4.29 -36.07 5.75
CA ALA A 267 5.64 -35.52 5.58
C ALA A 267 5.68 -34.36 4.56
N GLU A 268 4.94 -34.47 3.46
CA GLU A 268 4.86 -33.40 2.45
C GLU A 268 4.12 -32.16 3.00
N ILE A 269 3.01 -32.36 3.74
CA ILE A 269 2.31 -31.24 4.39
C ILE A 269 3.23 -30.55 5.38
N LEU A 270 3.91 -31.30 6.26
CA LEU A 270 4.90 -30.73 7.18
C LEU A 270 5.99 -29.94 6.42
N SER A 271 6.54 -30.50 5.34
CA SER A 271 7.55 -29.82 4.53
C SER A 271 7.05 -28.50 3.92
N ARG A 272 5.77 -28.44 3.50
CA ARG A 272 5.15 -27.20 3.00
C ARG A 272 4.97 -26.17 4.12
N MET A 273 4.48 -26.61 5.28
CA MET A 273 4.36 -25.76 6.47
C MET A 273 5.72 -25.21 6.91
N GLU A 274 6.77 -26.03 6.95
CA GLU A 274 8.13 -25.61 7.29
C GLU A 274 8.67 -24.55 6.32
N LYS A 275 8.40 -24.67 5.02
CA LYS A 275 8.78 -23.65 4.02
C LYS A 275 8.06 -22.34 4.23
N GLU A 276 6.77 -22.38 4.52
CA GLU A 276 5.96 -21.20 4.80
C GLU A 276 6.41 -20.52 6.09
N VAL A 277 6.55 -21.30 7.16
CA VAL A 277 7.07 -20.82 8.46
C VAL A 277 8.44 -20.16 8.30
N LYS A 278 9.34 -20.76 7.54
CA LYS A 278 10.68 -20.21 7.31
C LYS A 278 10.65 -18.85 6.60
N THR A 279 9.67 -18.62 5.76
CA THR A 279 9.42 -17.32 5.13
C THR A 279 8.90 -16.33 6.17
N GLN A 280 7.93 -16.73 6.96
CA GLN A 280 7.36 -15.90 8.03
C GLN A 280 8.38 -15.54 9.12
N GLU A 281 9.22 -16.48 9.54
CA GLU A 281 10.34 -16.23 10.47
C GLU A 281 11.27 -15.12 9.95
N LYS A 282 11.60 -15.17 8.65
CA LYS A 282 12.42 -14.13 8.00
C LYS A 282 11.73 -12.78 8.01
N ASP A 283 10.44 -12.75 7.68
CA ASP A 283 9.66 -11.51 7.61
C ASP A 283 9.47 -10.88 9.00
N LEU A 284 9.11 -11.66 10.00
CA LEU A 284 9.00 -11.20 11.38
C LEU A 284 10.35 -10.70 11.94
N THR A 285 11.44 -11.41 11.64
CA THR A 285 12.78 -11.00 12.04
C THR A 285 13.19 -9.70 11.37
N LYS A 286 12.88 -9.53 10.08
CA LYS A 286 13.10 -8.32 9.31
C LYS A 286 12.30 -7.15 9.88
N GLU A 287 11.04 -7.35 10.19
CA GLU A 287 10.17 -6.34 10.82
C GLU A 287 10.72 -5.91 12.19
N SER A 288 11.17 -6.86 13.01
CA SER A 288 11.82 -6.56 14.30
C SER A 288 13.08 -5.70 14.15
N ILE A 289 13.89 -5.95 13.12
CA ILE A 289 15.05 -5.12 12.79
C ILE A 289 14.59 -3.69 12.44
N TYR A 290 13.54 -3.55 11.61
CA TYR A 290 13.01 -2.25 11.19
C TYR A 290 12.45 -1.44 12.33
N GLU A 291 11.64 -2.06 13.19
CA GLU A 291 11.15 -1.42 14.40
C GLU A 291 12.28 -0.98 15.32
N THR A 292 13.29 -1.83 15.47
CA THR A 292 14.47 -1.53 16.28
C THR A 292 15.23 -0.33 15.73
N LEU A 293 15.45 -0.28 14.42
CA LEU A 293 16.09 0.85 13.75
C LEU A 293 15.31 2.16 13.94
N LEU A 294 13.98 2.13 13.81
CA LEU A 294 13.13 3.30 14.02
C LEU A 294 13.17 3.79 15.48
N LYS A 295 13.22 2.88 16.45
CA LYS A 295 13.31 3.19 17.88
C LYS A 295 14.62 3.90 18.24
N ILE A 296 15.75 3.49 17.65
CA ILE A 296 17.07 4.09 17.97
C ILE A 296 17.41 5.30 17.11
N ASN A 297 16.72 5.52 16.00
CA ASN A 297 16.91 6.63 15.08
C ASN A 297 15.65 7.50 15.05
N SER A 298 15.55 8.42 15.99
CA SER A 298 14.41 9.36 16.03
C SER A 298 14.69 10.58 15.17
N PHE A 299 13.85 10.82 14.16
CA PHE A 299 13.86 12.01 13.31
C PHE A 299 12.47 12.25 12.73
N SER A 300 12.22 13.48 12.27
CA SER A 300 10.98 13.81 11.58
C SER A 300 11.10 13.50 10.09
N ALA A 301 10.04 12.99 9.48
CA ALA A 301 9.94 12.82 8.03
C ALA A 301 9.07 13.95 7.43
N PRO A 302 9.26 14.32 6.15
CA PRO A 302 8.47 15.35 5.50
C PRO A 302 7.00 14.95 5.42
N LYS A 303 6.10 15.82 5.84
CA LYS A 303 4.65 15.55 5.88
C LYS A 303 4.06 15.31 4.50
N VAL A 304 4.58 16.03 3.49
CA VAL A 304 4.14 15.86 2.10
C VAL A 304 4.46 14.45 1.62
N THR A 305 5.69 13.96 1.87
CA THR A 305 6.11 12.61 1.48
C THR A 305 5.30 11.54 2.22
N ILE A 306 4.99 11.77 3.53
CA ILE A 306 4.13 10.86 4.30
C ILE A 306 2.74 10.79 3.67
N LYS A 307 2.16 11.94 3.29
CA LYS A 307 0.84 12.00 2.67
C LYS A 307 0.81 11.29 1.31
N GLU A 308 1.78 11.54 0.46
CA GLU A 308 1.93 10.87 -0.84
C GLU A 308 2.04 9.34 -0.67
N GLN A 309 2.82 8.89 0.33
CA GLN A 309 2.93 7.48 0.65
C GLN A 309 1.61 6.89 1.15
N ALA A 310 0.85 7.60 1.99
CA ALA A 310 -0.46 7.18 2.48
C ALA A 310 -1.48 7.07 1.33
N GLU A 311 -1.49 8.03 0.40
CA GLU A 311 -2.31 7.99 -0.82
C GLU A 311 -1.97 6.77 -1.69
N MET A 312 -0.67 6.46 -1.84
CA MET A 312 -0.23 5.27 -2.58
C MET A 312 -0.70 3.98 -1.90
N MET A 313 -0.53 3.85 -0.57
CA MET A 313 -0.98 2.68 0.20
C MET A 313 -2.50 2.49 0.12
N ARG A 314 -3.27 3.58 0.20
CA ARG A 314 -4.73 3.56 0.02
C ARG A 314 -5.11 3.04 -1.37
N LYS A 315 -4.48 3.58 -2.41
CA LYS A 315 -4.71 3.16 -3.79
C LYS A 315 -4.40 1.68 -4.02
N ASP A 316 -3.29 1.18 -3.46
CA ASP A 316 -2.93 -0.23 -3.55
C ASP A 316 -3.97 -1.12 -2.83
N SER A 317 -4.48 -0.68 -1.68
CA SER A 317 -5.53 -1.40 -0.95
C SER A 317 -6.83 -1.45 -1.75
N LEU A 318 -7.25 -0.35 -2.38
CA LEU A 318 -8.43 -0.29 -3.26
C LEU A 318 -8.27 -1.20 -4.48
N MET A 319 -7.11 -1.21 -5.12
CA MET A 319 -6.84 -2.09 -6.26
C MET A 319 -6.94 -3.58 -5.89
N ARG A 320 -6.49 -3.96 -4.69
CA ARG A 320 -6.58 -5.36 -4.21
C ARG A 320 -8.01 -5.85 -4.07
N ILE A 321 -8.95 -4.97 -3.75
CA ILE A 321 -10.39 -5.30 -3.64
C ILE A 321 -11.16 -5.00 -4.94
N GLY A 322 -10.46 -4.66 -6.03
CA GLY A 322 -11.05 -4.37 -7.34
C GLY A 322 -11.87 -3.09 -7.40
N GLN A 323 -11.65 -2.16 -6.45
CA GLN A 323 -12.30 -0.86 -6.40
C GLN A 323 -11.42 0.24 -7.00
N GLN A 324 -12.08 1.28 -7.52
CA GLN A 324 -11.41 2.51 -7.96
C GLN A 324 -11.68 3.64 -6.96
N GLU A 325 -10.78 4.61 -6.92
CA GLU A 325 -10.88 5.77 -6.06
C GLU A 325 -12.08 6.65 -6.40
N ASN A 326 -12.98 6.87 -5.44
CA ASN A 326 -14.16 7.72 -5.53
C ASN A 326 -14.64 8.13 -4.13
N ASP A 327 -15.59 9.05 -4.02
CA ASP A 327 -16.08 9.57 -2.73
C ASP A 327 -16.59 8.47 -1.78
N ALA A 328 -17.22 7.41 -2.30
CA ALA A 328 -17.69 6.31 -1.46
C ALA A 328 -16.53 5.46 -0.91
N THR A 329 -15.43 5.33 -1.65
CA THR A 329 -14.22 4.62 -1.19
C THR A 329 -13.39 5.44 -0.21
N ASP A 330 -13.52 6.76 -0.21
CA ASP A 330 -12.90 7.65 0.78
C ASP A 330 -13.47 7.42 2.18
N ASP A 331 -14.76 7.17 2.29
CA ASP A 331 -15.42 6.79 3.54
C ASP A 331 -15.01 5.39 4.02
N LEU A 332 -14.81 4.45 3.09
CA LEU A 332 -14.44 3.06 3.41
C LEU A 332 -12.96 2.94 3.83
N PHE A 333 -12.08 3.72 3.18
CA PHE A 333 -10.64 3.75 3.44
C PHE A 333 -10.16 5.20 3.69
N PRO A 334 -10.46 5.78 4.86
CA PRO A 334 -10.00 7.13 5.20
C PRO A 334 -8.47 7.21 5.13
N LEU A 335 -7.95 8.28 4.56
CA LEU A 335 -6.50 8.48 4.40
C LEU A 335 -5.76 8.42 5.74
N ASP A 336 -6.39 8.93 6.81
CA ASP A 336 -5.81 8.96 8.16
C ASP A 336 -5.46 7.57 8.69
N THR A 337 -6.17 6.53 8.26
CA THR A 337 -5.89 5.13 8.62
C THR A 337 -4.51 4.67 8.13
N PHE A 338 -4.04 5.25 7.03
CA PHE A 338 -2.75 4.88 6.42
C PHE A 338 -1.59 5.75 6.92
N MET A 339 -1.85 6.89 7.55
CA MET A 339 -0.82 7.89 7.87
C MET A 339 0.28 7.36 8.78
N GLU A 340 -0.05 6.56 9.80
CA GLU A 340 0.95 5.99 10.73
C GLU A 340 1.89 5.03 10.02
N ASN A 341 1.34 4.12 9.22
CA ASN A 341 2.12 3.15 8.46
C ASN A 341 2.94 3.83 7.36
N ALA A 342 2.39 4.86 6.71
CA ALA A 342 3.10 5.68 5.75
C ALA A 342 4.28 6.42 6.39
N GLU A 343 4.12 6.97 7.59
CA GLU A 343 5.22 7.62 8.32
C GLU A 343 6.33 6.63 8.65
N LYS A 344 5.99 5.44 9.15
CA LYS A 344 6.96 4.35 9.40
C LYS A 344 7.72 4.00 8.12
N ARG A 345 7.01 3.82 7.00
CA ARG A 345 7.62 3.47 5.72
C ARG A 345 8.56 4.55 5.21
N VAL A 346 8.13 5.80 5.17
CA VAL A 346 8.97 6.93 4.73
C VAL A 346 10.21 7.07 5.61
N LYS A 347 10.06 6.92 6.94
CA LYS A 347 11.22 6.95 7.85
C LYS A 347 12.20 5.82 7.55
N LEU A 348 11.71 4.60 7.30
CA LEU A 348 12.56 3.46 6.93
C LEU A 348 13.28 3.71 5.61
N ASP A 349 12.59 4.17 4.59
CA ASP A 349 13.17 4.43 3.26
C ASP A 349 14.29 5.49 3.34
N LEU A 350 14.06 6.56 4.10
CA LEU A 350 15.06 7.59 4.34
C LEU A 350 16.28 7.04 5.12
N LEU A 351 16.02 6.26 6.14
CA LEU A 351 17.09 5.64 6.95
C LEU A 351 17.89 4.62 6.14
N PHE A 352 17.24 3.80 5.33
CA PHE A 352 17.88 2.83 4.45
C PHE A 352 18.79 3.51 3.43
N ALA A 353 18.33 4.61 2.82
CA ALA A 353 19.15 5.37 1.89
C ALA A 353 20.49 5.83 2.53
N GLU A 354 20.47 6.24 3.79
CA GLU A 354 21.68 6.64 4.50
C GLU A 354 22.50 5.43 5.02
N LEU A 355 21.85 4.33 5.44
CA LEU A 355 22.53 3.11 5.82
C LEU A 355 23.24 2.44 4.62
N ILE A 356 22.63 2.41 3.45
CA ILE A 356 23.22 1.90 2.21
C ILE A 356 24.50 2.68 1.87
N LYS A 357 24.50 4.00 2.05
CA LYS A 357 25.70 4.83 1.88
C LYS A 357 26.74 4.55 2.96
N HIS A 358 26.29 4.40 4.21
CA HIS A 358 27.18 4.12 5.35
C HIS A 358 27.93 2.82 5.17
N TYR A 359 27.27 1.76 4.72
CA TYR A 359 27.87 0.45 4.44
C TYR A 359 28.49 0.34 3.03
N ALA A 360 28.41 1.38 2.21
CA ALA A 360 28.84 1.38 0.81
C ALA A 360 28.30 0.18 0.01
N LEU A 361 26.99 -0.16 0.23
CA LEU A 361 26.36 -1.30 -0.41
C LEU A 361 26.06 -1.00 -1.88
N ALA A 362 26.35 -1.99 -2.72
CA ALA A 362 25.96 -1.99 -4.13
C ALA A 362 25.51 -3.40 -4.52
N VAL A 363 24.64 -3.46 -5.53
CA VAL A 363 24.19 -4.73 -6.12
C VAL A 363 25.04 -4.99 -7.37
N THR A 364 25.77 -6.08 -7.36
CA THR A 364 26.52 -6.55 -8.52
C THR A 364 25.59 -7.29 -9.49
N GLN A 365 26.05 -7.53 -10.71
CA GLN A 365 25.29 -8.34 -11.66
C GLN A 365 25.11 -9.77 -11.15
N GLU A 366 26.13 -10.33 -10.53
CA GLU A 366 26.10 -11.68 -9.91
C GLU A 366 25.02 -11.79 -8.82
N ASP A 367 24.87 -10.76 -7.97
CA ASP A 367 23.82 -10.74 -6.94
C ASP A 367 22.43 -10.80 -7.57
N LEU A 368 22.23 -10.02 -8.64
CA LEU A 368 20.95 -9.95 -9.37
C LEU A 368 20.65 -11.27 -10.08
N ASP A 369 21.64 -11.85 -10.74
CA ASP A 369 21.51 -13.12 -11.46
C ASP A 369 21.15 -14.26 -10.49
N ASN A 370 21.81 -14.30 -9.32
CA ASN A 370 21.50 -15.25 -8.27
C ASN A 370 20.08 -15.08 -7.72
N PHE A 371 19.63 -13.84 -7.54
CA PHE A 371 18.27 -13.55 -7.11
C PHE A 371 17.24 -14.00 -8.15
N ILE A 372 17.46 -13.69 -9.43
CA ILE A 372 16.58 -14.12 -10.53
C ILE A 372 16.55 -15.65 -10.65
N GLU A 373 17.70 -16.32 -10.45
CA GLU A 373 17.77 -17.76 -10.41
C GLU A 373 16.90 -18.37 -9.32
N GLU A 374 16.98 -17.83 -8.08
CA GLU A 374 16.16 -18.31 -6.96
C GLU A 374 14.67 -18.02 -7.19
N GLU A 375 14.31 -16.83 -7.68
CA GLU A 375 12.92 -16.48 -7.99
C GLU A 375 12.35 -17.38 -9.10
N SER A 376 13.17 -17.71 -10.12
CA SER A 376 12.74 -18.54 -11.23
C SER A 376 12.28 -19.95 -10.81
N LYS A 377 12.83 -20.48 -9.71
CA LYS A 377 12.45 -21.81 -9.16
C LYS A 377 11.00 -21.88 -8.66
N LYS A 378 10.35 -20.74 -8.45
CA LYS A 378 8.93 -20.66 -8.04
C LYS A 378 7.97 -20.87 -9.22
N TYR A 379 8.47 -20.84 -10.45
CA TYR A 379 7.66 -20.95 -11.68
C TYR A 379 7.82 -22.31 -12.35
N LYS A 380 6.75 -22.82 -12.98
CA LYS A 380 6.78 -24.10 -13.71
C LYS A 380 7.83 -24.12 -14.85
N ASP A 381 8.05 -22.97 -15.51
CA ASP A 381 9.07 -22.79 -16.54
C ASP A 381 10.02 -21.67 -16.14
N ALA A 382 11.10 -22.06 -15.48
CA ALA A 382 12.15 -21.14 -15.03
C ALA A 382 12.83 -20.40 -16.20
N SER A 383 12.96 -21.06 -17.36
CA SER A 383 13.61 -20.47 -18.53
C SER A 383 12.75 -19.37 -19.15
N GLN A 384 11.46 -19.60 -19.26
CA GLN A 384 10.52 -18.61 -19.78
C GLN A 384 10.44 -17.39 -18.85
N PHE A 385 10.45 -17.60 -17.53
CA PHE A 385 10.48 -16.52 -16.55
C PHE A 385 11.73 -15.63 -16.72
N LYS A 386 12.93 -16.23 -16.85
CA LYS A 386 14.18 -15.49 -17.02
C LYS A 386 14.17 -14.64 -18.30
N GLN A 387 13.76 -15.23 -19.43
CA GLN A 387 13.63 -14.49 -20.70
C GLN A 387 12.62 -13.34 -20.61
N TRP A 388 11.53 -13.53 -19.88
CA TRP A 388 10.54 -12.47 -19.67
C TRP A 388 11.13 -11.32 -18.84
N ILE A 389 11.84 -11.63 -17.73
CA ILE A 389 12.47 -10.62 -16.87
C ILE A 389 13.52 -9.79 -17.63
N GLU A 390 14.35 -10.40 -18.48
CA GLU A 390 15.37 -9.68 -19.25
C GLU A 390 14.79 -8.54 -20.09
N ASN A 391 13.52 -8.65 -20.48
CA ASN A 391 12.81 -7.65 -21.27
C ASN A 391 11.98 -6.66 -20.41
N GLN A 392 12.12 -6.68 -19.08
CA GLN A 392 11.37 -5.86 -18.12
C GLN A 392 12.27 -4.98 -17.24
N PRO A 393 12.80 -3.86 -17.75
CA PRO A 393 13.74 -3.02 -17.01
C PRO A 393 13.21 -2.55 -15.65
N GLN A 394 11.92 -2.24 -15.55
CA GLN A 394 11.30 -1.81 -14.31
C GLN A 394 11.29 -2.91 -13.26
N GLN A 395 11.04 -4.15 -13.65
CA GLN A 395 11.05 -5.31 -12.76
C GLN A 395 12.48 -5.63 -12.28
N ILE A 396 13.47 -5.47 -13.16
CA ILE A 396 14.89 -5.62 -12.82
C ILE A 396 15.28 -4.60 -11.75
N GLU A 397 14.87 -3.34 -11.87
CA GLU A 397 15.14 -2.34 -10.84
C GLU A 397 14.43 -2.64 -9.51
N GLN A 398 13.22 -3.18 -9.53
CA GLN A 398 12.56 -3.66 -8.32
C GLN A 398 13.35 -4.80 -7.67
N PHE A 399 13.82 -5.78 -8.44
CA PHE A 399 14.66 -6.87 -7.93
C PHE A 399 15.98 -6.34 -7.36
N ARG A 400 16.59 -5.36 -8.00
CA ARG A 400 17.80 -4.70 -7.51
C ARG A 400 17.56 -4.07 -6.12
N MET A 401 16.43 -3.41 -5.93
CA MET A 401 16.07 -2.82 -4.64
C MET A 401 15.84 -3.89 -3.57
N ILE A 402 15.19 -5.01 -3.90
CA ILE A 402 14.99 -6.14 -2.99
C ILE A 402 16.35 -6.74 -2.56
N VAL A 403 17.24 -6.97 -3.51
CA VAL A 403 18.59 -7.49 -3.23
C VAL A 403 19.39 -6.52 -2.37
N LEU A 404 19.29 -5.23 -2.62
CA LEU A 404 19.96 -4.20 -1.84
C LEU A 404 19.45 -4.17 -0.38
N GLU A 405 18.13 -4.29 -0.21
CA GLU A 405 17.48 -4.41 1.10
C GLU A 405 17.93 -5.68 1.84
N GLN A 406 18.01 -6.82 1.17
CA GLN A 406 18.53 -8.07 1.75
C GLN A 406 19.97 -7.91 2.24
N LYS A 407 20.85 -7.35 1.41
CA LYS A 407 22.24 -7.05 1.79
C LYS A 407 22.32 -6.12 3.01
N LEU A 408 21.45 -5.11 3.06
CA LEU A 408 21.38 -4.21 4.21
C LEU A 408 20.96 -4.96 5.48
N VAL A 409 19.90 -5.76 5.41
CA VAL A 409 19.41 -6.55 6.54
C VAL A 409 20.51 -7.53 7.05
N ASP A 410 21.26 -8.16 6.15
CA ASP A 410 22.33 -9.08 6.54
C ASP A 410 23.51 -8.36 7.21
N ASN A 411 23.88 -7.16 6.76
CA ASN A 411 24.85 -6.32 7.46
C ASN A 411 24.34 -5.89 8.84
N LEU A 412 23.06 -5.51 8.95
CA LEU A 412 22.44 -5.13 10.22
C LEU A 412 22.39 -6.30 11.21
N LYS A 413 22.14 -7.53 10.75
CA LYS A 413 22.21 -8.73 11.60
C LYS A 413 23.60 -8.96 12.19
N ASN A 414 24.66 -8.61 11.46
CA ASN A 414 26.02 -8.71 11.95
C ASN A 414 26.36 -7.64 13.00
N ASP A 415 25.79 -6.44 12.87
CA ASP A 415 26.10 -5.31 13.74
C ASP A 415 25.16 -5.19 14.96
N LEU A 416 23.97 -5.76 14.88
CA LEU A 416 23.00 -5.79 15.97
C LEU A 416 23.11 -7.12 16.74
N LYS A 417 22.57 -7.15 17.95
CA LYS A 417 22.53 -8.37 18.77
C LYS A 417 21.17 -9.05 18.63
N SER A 418 21.16 -10.33 18.24
CA SER A 418 19.93 -11.12 18.22
C SER A 418 19.46 -11.50 19.62
N LYS A 419 18.17 -11.61 19.79
CA LYS A 419 17.48 -12.20 20.93
C LYS A 419 16.45 -13.16 20.39
N ASP A 420 16.63 -14.45 20.63
CA ASP A 420 15.72 -15.47 20.15
C ASP A 420 14.36 -15.38 20.84
N LYS A 421 13.32 -15.54 20.05
CA LYS A 421 11.92 -15.60 20.47
C LYS A 421 11.26 -16.76 19.74
N VAL A 422 10.83 -17.73 20.53
CA VAL A 422 10.06 -18.87 20.02
C VAL A 422 8.57 -18.54 20.15
N ILE A 423 7.82 -18.80 19.10
CA ILE A 423 6.36 -18.72 19.06
C ILE A 423 5.79 -20.02 18.51
N GLU A 424 4.59 -20.39 18.95
CA GLU A 424 3.89 -21.56 18.44
C GLU A 424 3.17 -21.23 17.12
N PHE A 425 3.06 -22.21 16.23
CA PHE A 425 2.41 -22.03 14.93
C PHE A 425 0.97 -21.53 15.07
N SER A 426 0.24 -22.04 16.06
CA SER A 426 -1.13 -21.62 16.37
C SER A 426 -1.28 -20.14 16.73
N GLU A 427 -0.22 -19.48 17.23
CA GLU A 427 -0.25 -18.04 17.54
C GLU A 427 -0.23 -17.16 16.26
N LEU A 428 0.21 -17.70 15.11
CA LEU A 428 0.19 -16.98 13.84
C LEU A 428 -1.21 -16.83 13.27
N ALA A 429 -2.07 -17.84 13.47
CA ALA A 429 -3.44 -17.84 12.96
C ALA A 429 -4.34 -16.81 13.68
N ASN A 430 -3.91 -16.30 14.83
CA ASN A 430 -4.65 -15.34 15.65
C ASN A 430 -4.20 -13.88 15.47
N LYS A 431 -3.26 -13.61 14.56
CA LYS A 431 -2.78 -12.27 14.19
C LYS A 431 -3.26 -11.88 12.79
#